data_a53cc1cbf76577a0e55a4573a27bc2b6
#
_entry.id   a53cc1cbf76577a0e55a4573a27bc2b6
#
_cell.length_a   1.000
_cell.length_b   1.000
_cell.length_c   1.000
_cell.angle_alpha   90.00
_cell.angle_beta   90.00
_cell.angle_gamma   90.00
#
_symmetry.space_group_name_H-M   'P 1'
#
loop_
_entity.id
_entity.type
_entity.pdbx_description
1 polymer ?
#
loop_
_entity_poly.entity_id
_entity_poly.type
_entity_poly.pdbx_seq_one_letter_code
_entity_poly.pdbx_strand_id
1 'polypeptide(L)'
;MNHTKKAVIFDLDGTLVDNRASFAKAYRAMCTRYPNLFDEQDGEAEQLLIRFYRYSFARDAYRALCDHLAPRRLQLPTIDCLHEEWGMTYAKNAVLLPHAAETVDYLHKKGYKIGLLTNGNSERQWAKIHSCGLFPCFDHIVVSGDQPFEKPDPAIYRLSLEGLGVTADEALFVGDTVETDIDGAKQAGIDSLWLTKQTENTAGATYLAENVGALMNLL
;
A
#
# COMPACT_ATOMS: atom_id res chain seq x y z
N MET A 1 12.52 20.47 -22.08
CA MET A 1 13.64 19.50 -22.22
C MET A 1 13.13 18.18 -21.68
N ASN A 2 13.09 17.13 -22.51
CA ASN A 2 12.73 15.79 -21.99
C ASN A 2 13.90 15.28 -21.14
N HIS A 3 13.83 15.47 -19.83
CA HIS A 3 14.81 14.89 -18.93
C HIS A 3 14.60 13.38 -18.89
N THR A 4 15.66 12.64 -19.12
CA THR A 4 15.61 11.18 -19.02
C THR A 4 15.35 10.80 -17.57
N LYS A 5 14.29 10.05 -17.26
CA LYS A 5 14.00 9.58 -15.91
C LYS A 5 15.15 8.70 -15.40
N LYS A 6 15.54 8.88 -14.15
CA LYS A 6 16.61 8.14 -13.45
C LYS A 6 16.09 7.35 -12.26
N ALA A 7 14.90 7.71 -11.76
CA ALA A 7 14.30 7.06 -10.61
C ALA A 7 12.79 6.83 -10.82
N VAL A 8 12.29 5.74 -10.24
CA VAL A 8 10.87 5.46 -10.12
C VAL A 8 10.55 5.29 -8.65
N ILE A 9 9.59 6.08 -8.14
CA ILE A 9 9.14 6.05 -6.75
C ILE A 9 7.74 5.45 -6.74
N PHE A 10 7.55 4.36 -6.02
CA PHE A 10 6.28 3.66 -5.91
C PHE A 10 5.58 4.00 -4.61
N ASP A 11 4.26 4.13 -4.64
CA ASP A 11 3.42 3.85 -3.49
C ASP A 11 3.36 2.32 -3.24
N LEU A 12 2.85 1.90 -2.09
CA LEU A 12 2.77 0.49 -1.71
C LEU A 12 1.37 -0.09 -1.89
N ASP A 13 0.39 0.43 -1.15
CA ASP A 13 -0.94 -0.15 -0.99
C ASP A 13 -1.88 0.19 -2.18
N GLY A 14 -2.24 -0.78 -2.99
CA GLY A 14 -3.00 -0.56 -4.24
C GLY A 14 -2.11 -0.33 -5.45
N THR A 15 -0.81 -0.15 -5.25
CA THR A 15 0.19 0.09 -6.28
C THR A 15 1.08 -1.13 -6.53
N LEU A 16 1.74 -1.62 -5.50
CA LEU A 16 2.55 -2.86 -5.53
C LEU A 16 1.86 -3.99 -4.77
N VAL A 17 1.07 -3.68 -3.74
CA VAL A 17 0.36 -4.65 -2.90
C VAL A 17 -1.13 -4.68 -3.24
N ASP A 18 -1.64 -5.88 -3.46
CA ASP A 18 -3.08 -6.15 -3.61
C ASP A 18 -3.74 -6.20 -2.23
N ASN A 19 -4.40 -5.11 -1.87
CA ASN A 19 -5.10 -4.99 -0.59
C ASN A 19 -6.18 -6.07 -0.43
N ARG A 20 -6.92 -6.40 -1.49
CA ARG A 20 -8.01 -7.38 -1.44
C ARG A 20 -7.47 -8.80 -1.20
N ALA A 21 -6.48 -9.21 -1.97
CA ALA A 21 -5.86 -10.52 -1.81
C ALA A 21 -5.14 -10.64 -0.46
N SER A 22 -4.52 -9.55 0.01
CA SER A 22 -3.86 -9.48 1.32
C SER A 22 -4.86 -9.63 2.47
N PHE A 23 -6.02 -8.95 2.41
CA PHE A 23 -7.08 -9.11 3.41
C PHE A 23 -7.62 -10.55 3.44
N ALA A 24 -7.92 -11.14 2.30
CA ALA A 24 -8.39 -12.52 2.22
C ALA A 24 -7.36 -13.52 2.79
N LYS A 25 -6.07 -13.31 2.50
CA LYS A 25 -5.00 -14.15 3.07
C LYS A 25 -4.86 -13.95 4.58
N ALA A 26 -4.97 -12.71 5.06
CA ALA A 26 -4.94 -12.41 6.48
C ALA A 26 -6.14 -13.01 7.22
N TYR A 27 -7.34 -12.99 6.61
CA TYR A 27 -8.52 -13.60 7.22
C TYR A 27 -8.35 -15.12 7.40
N ARG A 28 -7.81 -15.81 6.40
CA ARG A 28 -7.47 -17.25 6.52
C ARG A 28 -6.46 -17.50 7.66
N ALA A 29 -5.49 -16.62 7.85
CA ALA A 29 -4.56 -16.71 8.97
C ALA A 29 -5.27 -16.52 10.32
N MET A 30 -6.25 -15.61 10.42
CA MET A 30 -7.10 -15.45 11.61
C MET A 30 -7.96 -16.69 11.86
N CYS A 31 -8.56 -17.30 10.83
CA CYS A 31 -9.32 -18.55 10.96
C CYS A 31 -8.44 -19.69 11.49
N THR A 32 -7.20 -19.81 11.00
CA THR A 32 -6.24 -20.79 11.49
C THR A 32 -5.86 -20.55 12.96
N ARG A 33 -5.68 -19.29 13.36
CA ARG A 33 -5.29 -18.92 14.74
C ARG A 33 -6.44 -19.02 15.73
N TYR A 34 -7.65 -18.73 15.29
CA TYR A 34 -8.87 -18.71 16.10
C TYR A 34 -9.98 -19.55 15.46
N PRO A 35 -9.79 -20.90 15.32
CA PRO A 35 -10.69 -21.77 14.56
C PRO A 35 -12.11 -21.89 15.16
N ASN A 36 -12.26 -21.55 16.44
CA ASN A 36 -13.57 -21.54 17.09
C ASN A 36 -14.28 -20.18 16.94
N LEU A 37 -13.55 -19.12 16.55
CA LEU A 37 -14.05 -17.75 16.47
C LEU A 37 -14.31 -17.32 15.04
N PHE A 38 -13.42 -17.67 14.12
CA PHE A 38 -13.51 -17.31 12.69
C PHE A 38 -13.59 -18.57 11.81
N ASP A 39 -14.30 -18.45 10.70
CA ASP A 39 -14.50 -19.51 9.70
C ASP A 39 -14.26 -18.91 8.30
N GLU A 40 -13.52 -19.59 7.44
CA GLU A 40 -13.22 -19.13 6.08
C GLU A 40 -14.47 -18.92 5.20
N GLN A 41 -15.59 -19.56 5.57
CA GLN A 41 -16.88 -19.39 4.88
C GLN A 41 -17.71 -18.23 5.45
N ASP A 42 -17.28 -17.64 6.57
CA ASP A 42 -17.94 -16.51 7.20
C ASP A 42 -17.49 -15.18 6.57
N GLY A 43 -17.98 -14.91 5.36
CA GLY A 43 -17.66 -13.69 4.62
C GLY A 43 -18.14 -12.41 5.33
N GLU A 44 -19.13 -12.48 6.22
CA GLU A 44 -19.56 -11.33 7.00
C GLU A 44 -18.51 -10.94 8.05
N ALA A 45 -17.97 -11.91 8.77
CA ALA A 45 -16.87 -11.67 9.72
C ALA A 45 -15.62 -11.11 9.01
N GLU A 46 -15.30 -11.62 7.81
CA GLU A 46 -14.22 -11.08 6.96
C GLU A 46 -14.44 -9.59 6.66
N GLN A 47 -15.62 -9.22 6.15
CA GLN A 47 -15.94 -7.83 5.79
C GLN A 47 -15.95 -6.91 7.02
N LEU A 48 -16.42 -7.41 8.17
CA LEU A 48 -16.39 -6.65 9.42
C LEU A 48 -14.96 -6.40 9.89
N LEU A 49 -14.04 -7.36 9.76
CA LEU A 49 -12.62 -7.15 10.08
C LEU A 49 -11.95 -6.17 9.11
N ILE A 50 -12.26 -6.23 7.81
CA ILE A 50 -11.76 -5.25 6.84
C ILE A 50 -12.25 -3.85 7.18
N ARG A 51 -13.55 -3.70 7.49
CA ARG A 51 -14.14 -2.43 7.91
C ARG A 51 -13.55 -1.93 9.24
N PHE A 52 -13.28 -2.83 10.15
CA PHE A 52 -12.66 -2.55 11.44
C PHE A 52 -11.23 -1.98 11.29
N TYR A 53 -10.48 -2.40 10.28
CA TYR A 53 -9.15 -1.90 10.00
C TYR A 53 -9.13 -0.42 9.60
N ARG A 54 -10.22 0.09 9.02
CA ARG A 54 -10.39 1.51 8.70
C ARG A 54 -10.79 2.26 9.97
N TYR A 55 -9.88 2.98 10.57
CA TYR A 55 -10.00 3.65 11.87
C TYR A 55 -11.32 4.41 12.11
N SER A 56 -11.86 5.08 11.09
CA SER A 56 -13.11 5.85 11.19
C SER A 56 -14.33 5.01 11.58
N PHE A 57 -14.28 3.70 11.40
CA PHE A 57 -15.40 2.78 11.64
C PHE A 57 -15.07 1.69 12.68
N ALA A 58 -13.90 1.76 13.32
CA ALA A 58 -13.39 0.67 14.17
C ALA A 58 -14.37 0.25 15.26
N ARG A 59 -14.95 1.22 16.01
CA ARG A 59 -15.86 0.91 17.12
C ARG A 59 -17.17 0.28 16.66
N ASP A 60 -17.76 0.79 15.59
CA ASP A 60 -19.02 0.26 15.06
C ASP A 60 -18.82 -1.10 14.42
N ALA A 61 -17.73 -1.27 13.66
CA ALA A 61 -17.37 -2.55 13.09
C ALA A 61 -17.04 -3.60 14.17
N TYR A 62 -16.35 -3.22 15.25
CA TYR A 62 -16.09 -4.10 16.39
C TYR A 62 -17.39 -4.53 17.08
N ARG A 63 -18.33 -3.59 17.32
CA ARG A 63 -19.64 -3.93 17.89
C ARG A 63 -20.40 -4.89 16.99
N ALA A 64 -20.48 -4.60 15.69
CA ALA A 64 -21.14 -5.48 14.73
C ALA A 64 -20.49 -6.87 14.68
N LEU A 65 -19.17 -6.95 14.78
CA LEU A 65 -18.46 -8.21 14.85
C LEU A 65 -18.78 -8.97 16.15
N CYS A 66 -18.86 -8.28 17.29
CA CYS A 66 -19.29 -8.90 18.55
C CYS A 66 -20.71 -9.47 18.45
N ASP A 67 -21.65 -8.73 17.86
CA ASP A 67 -23.05 -9.17 17.68
C ASP A 67 -23.13 -10.35 16.73
N HIS A 68 -22.40 -10.31 15.61
CA HIS A 68 -22.33 -11.40 14.63
C HIS A 68 -21.77 -12.71 15.25
N LEU A 69 -20.74 -12.61 16.09
CA LEU A 69 -20.08 -13.76 16.69
C LEU A 69 -20.72 -14.18 18.03
N ALA A 70 -21.66 -13.43 18.58
CA ALA A 70 -22.31 -13.72 19.86
C ALA A 70 -22.89 -15.15 19.97
N PRO A 71 -23.50 -15.75 18.91
CA PRO A 71 -23.99 -17.12 18.96
C PRO A 71 -22.91 -18.18 19.25
N ARG A 72 -21.65 -17.88 18.96
CA ARG A 72 -20.52 -18.78 19.23
C ARG A 72 -20.14 -18.83 20.71
N ARG A 73 -20.72 -17.94 21.54
CA ARG A 73 -20.51 -17.84 23.01
C ARG A 73 -19.03 -17.72 23.42
N LEU A 74 -18.22 -17.11 22.58
CA LEU A 74 -16.80 -16.88 22.82
C LEU A 74 -16.55 -15.39 23.05
N GLN A 75 -15.57 -15.08 23.90
CA GLN A 75 -15.18 -13.71 24.15
C GLN A 75 -14.17 -13.26 23.07
N LEU A 76 -14.48 -12.19 22.37
CA LEU A 76 -13.54 -11.52 21.50
C LEU A 76 -12.41 -10.85 22.29
N PRO A 77 -11.20 -10.75 21.73
CA PRO A 77 -10.18 -9.84 22.24
C PRO A 77 -10.73 -8.41 22.39
N THR A 78 -10.12 -7.61 23.26
CA THR A 78 -10.47 -6.18 23.34
C THR A 78 -10.28 -5.50 21.99
N ILE A 79 -10.98 -4.37 21.79
CA ILE A 79 -10.91 -3.63 20.53
C ILE A 79 -9.46 -3.28 20.13
N ASP A 80 -8.63 -2.87 21.09
CA ASP A 80 -7.25 -2.48 20.83
C ASP A 80 -6.38 -3.72 20.50
N CYS A 81 -6.54 -4.82 21.25
CA CYS A 81 -5.83 -6.07 20.96
C CYS A 81 -6.21 -6.62 19.58
N LEU A 82 -7.50 -6.64 19.24
CA LEU A 82 -7.96 -7.15 17.95
C LEU A 82 -7.46 -6.26 16.79
N HIS A 83 -7.49 -4.93 16.99
CA HIS A 83 -7.03 -3.98 15.97
C HIS A 83 -5.54 -4.15 15.68
N GLU A 84 -4.74 -4.28 16.72
CA GLU A 84 -3.30 -4.49 16.58
C GLU A 84 -3.01 -5.84 15.91
N GLU A 85 -3.63 -6.90 16.41
CA GLU A 85 -3.44 -8.24 15.88
C GLU A 85 -3.89 -8.39 14.43
N TRP A 86 -5.08 -7.86 14.10
CA TRP A 86 -5.59 -7.88 12.73
C TRP A 86 -4.69 -7.07 11.80
N GLY A 87 -4.27 -5.86 12.23
CA GLY A 87 -3.38 -5.00 11.45
C GLY A 87 -2.02 -5.65 11.16
N MET A 88 -1.43 -6.29 12.16
CA MET A 88 -0.16 -7.03 11.97
C MET A 88 -0.35 -8.31 11.16
N THR A 89 -1.47 -9.02 11.32
CA THR A 89 -1.78 -10.20 10.51
C THR A 89 -1.94 -9.80 9.04
N TYR A 90 -2.66 -8.72 8.76
CA TYR A 90 -2.78 -8.16 7.41
C TYR A 90 -1.40 -7.80 6.83
N ALA A 91 -0.58 -7.07 7.57
CA ALA A 91 0.75 -6.65 7.11
C ALA A 91 1.68 -7.84 6.79
N LYS A 92 1.67 -8.87 7.62
CA LYS A 92 2.48 -10.09 7.42
C LYS A 92 1.97 -11.01 6.31
N ASN A 93 0.76 -10.78 5.82
CA ASN A 93 0.14 -11.55 4.74
C ASN A 93 -0.03 -10.74 3.45
N ALA A 94 0.77 -9.70 3.26
CA ALA A 94 0.74 -8.90 2.04
C ALA A 94 0.97 -9.76 0.79
N VAL A 95 0.20 -9.47 -0.25
CA VAL A 95 0.24 -10.13 -1.56
C VAL A 95 0.55 -9.08 -2.61
N LEU A 96 1.49 -9.36 -3.49
CA LEU A 96 1.82 -8.45 -4.57
C LEU A 96 0.72 -8.43 -5.63
N LEU A 97 0.50 -7.26 -6.22
CA LEU A 97 -0.26 -7.12 -7.45
C LEU A 97 0.46 -7.84 -8.62
N PRO A 98 -0.28 -8.29 -9.65
CA PRO A 98 0.31 -8.81 -10.86
C PRO A 98 1.33 -7.83 -11.45
N HIS A 99 2.44 -8.37 -11.94
CA HIS A 99 3.56 -7.63 -12.54
C HIS A 99 4.40 -6.77 -11.59
N ALA A 100 4.06 -6.64 -10.29
CA ALA A 100 4.80 -5.77 -9.37
C ALA A 100 6.28 -6.18 -9.24
N ALA A 101 6.56 -7.43 -8.90
CA ALA A 101 7.93 -7.91 -8.75
C ALA A 101 8.72 -7.87 -10.07
N GLU A 102 8.10 -8.28 -11.17
CA GLU A 102 8.71 -8.29 -12.51
C GLU A 102 9.08 -6.88 -12.97
N THR A 103 8.21 -5.89 -12.71
CA THR A 103 8.45 -4.50 -13.09
C THR A 103 9.57 -3.88 -12.28
N VAL A 104 9.59 -4.10 -10.96
CA VAL A 104 10.67 -3.60 -10.09
C VAL A 104 12.02 -4.20 -10.51
N ASP A 105 12.09 -5.52 -10.75
CA ASP A 105 13.30 -6.20 -11.23
C ASP A 105 13.75 -5.67 -12.61
N TYR A 106 12.81 -5.47 -13.55
CA TYR A 106 13.08 -4.90 -14.86
C TYR A 106 13.71 -3.52 -14.77
N LEU A 107 13.10 -2.61 -14.00
CA LEU A 107 13.59 -1.24 -13.84
C LEU A 107 14.97 -1.22 -13.18
N HIS A 108 15.19 -2.03 -12.16
CA HIS A 108 16.50 -2.17 -11.53
C HIS A 108 17.58 -2.64 -12.51
N LYS A 109 17.29 -3.65 -13.35
CA LYS A 109 18.18 -4.14 -14.41
C LYS A 109 18.47 -3.09 -15.49
N LYS A 110 17.54 -2.16 -15.71
CA LYS A 110 17.71 -1.00 -16.61
C LYS A 110 18.53 0.14 -15.99
N GLY A 111 18.85 0.05 -14.70
CA GLY A 111 19.67 1.04 -13.99
C GLY A 111 18.89 2.19 -13.39
N TYR A 112 17.55 2.08 -13.31
CA TYR A 112 16.75 3.03 -12.55
C TYR A 112 16.96 2.85 -11.05
N LYS A 113 17.00 3.95 -10.31
CA LYS A 113 16.88 3.93 -8.86
C LYS A 113 15.43 3.69 -8.47
N ILE A 114 15.20 2.81 -7.51
CA ILE A 114 13.86 2.41 -7.08
C ILE A 114 13.59 2.93 -5.68
N GLY A 115 12.61 3.83 -5.57
CA GLY A 115 12.10 4.34 -4.30
C GLY A 115 10.78 3.72 -3.90
N LEU A 116 10.53 3.68 -2.60
CA LEU A 116 9.20 3.41 -2.03
C LEU A 116 8.81 4.58 -1.12
N LEU A 117 7.60 5.11 -1.30
CA LEU A 117 7.03 6.15 -0.44
C LEU A 117 5.59 5.78 -0.09
N THR A 118 5.36 5.39 1.16
CA THR A 118 4.06 4.91 1.61
C THR A 118 3.58 5.60 2.89
N ASN A 119 2.27 5.91 2.94
CA ASN A 119 1.62 6.38 4.16
C ASN A 119 1.20 5.20 5.05
N GLY A 120 1.30 5.38 6.35
CA GLY A 120 0.75 4.45 7.34
C GLY A 120 1.64 4.24 8.57
N ASN A 121 1.14 3.42 9.49
CA ASN A 121 1.86 3.06 10.71
C ASN A 121 3.19 2.36 10.36
N SER A 122 4.27 2.82 10.98
CA SER A 122 5.63 2.37 10.70
C SER A 122 5.77 0.85 10.78
N GLU A 123 5.42 0.24 11.90
CA GLU A 123 5.60 -1.18 12.13
C GLU A 123 4.85 -2.04 11.09
N ARG A 124 3.62 -1.65 10.74
CA ARG A 124 2.78 -2.36 9.78
C ARG A 124 3.28 -2.22 8.35
N GLN A 125 3.73 -1.01 7.95
CA GLN A 125 4.27 -0.83 6.59
C GLN A 125 5.60 -1.57 6.42
N TRP A 126 6.49 -1.51 7.39
CA TRP A 126 7.73 -2.30 7.37
C TRP A 126 7.44 -3.81 7.32
N ALA A 127 6.46 -4.31 8.10
CA ALA A 127 6.05 -5.71 8.04
C ALA A 127 5.54 -6.12 6.64
N LYS A 128 4.76 -5.26 5.95
CA LYS A 128 4.33 -5.50 4.56
C LYS A 128 5.51 -5.56 3.60
N ILE A 129 6.39 -4.57 3.64
CA ILE A 129 7.57 -4.46 2.77
C ILE A 129 8.43 -5.73 2.88
N HIS A 130 8.64 -6.22 4.10
CA HIS A 130 9.38 -7.45 4.31
C HIS A 130 8.61 -8.69 3.85
N SER A 131 7.31 -8.77 4.15
CA SER A 131 6.51 -9.97 3.85
C SER A 131 6.28 -10.20 2.35
N CYS A 132 6.25 -9.14 1.54
CA CYS A 132 6.16 -9.28 0.08
C CYS A 132 7.51 -9.51 -0.62
N GLY A 133 8.61 -9.54 0.11
CA GLY A 133 9.93 -9.89 -0.44
C GLY A 133 10.58 -8.80 -1.31
N LEU A 134 10.00 -7.60 -1.40
CA LEU A 134 10.52 -6.50 -2.20
C LEU A 134 11.58 -5.64 -1.49
N PHE A 135 11.78 -5.83 -0.18
CA PHE A 135 12.70 -5.00 0.61
C PHE A 135 14.09 -4.82 -0.05
N PRO A 136 14.74 -5.88 -0.57
CA PRO A 136 16.08 -5.75 -1.17
C PRO A 136 16.10 -4.99 -2.50
N CYS A 137 14.94 -4.72 -3.10
CA CYS A 137 14.84 -4.11 -4.43
C CYS A 137 14.77 -2.58 -4.40
N PHE A 138 14.62 -1.98 -3.21
CA PHE A 138 14.51 -0.53 -3.07
C PHE A 138 15.84 0.08 -2.68
N ASP A 139 16.26 1.14 -3.42
CA ASP A 139 17.43 1.94 -3.08
C ASP A 139 17.12 2.90 -1.92
N HIS A 140 15.86 3.33 -1.78
CA HIS A 140 15.42 4.19 -0.67
C HIS A 140 13.95 3.93 -0.32
N ILE A 141 13.63 3.90 0.98
CA ILE A 141 12.28 3.66 1.49
C ILE A 141 11.92 4.79 2.45
N VAL A 142 10.73 5.36 2.26
CA VAL A 142 10.13 6.34 3.16
C VAL A 142 8.77 5.84 3.62
N VAL A 143 8.60 5.66 4.92
CA VAL A 143 7.33 5.34 5.56
C VAL A 143 6.88 6.57 6.36
N SER A 144 5.66 7.07 6.14
CA SER A 144 5.20 8.29 6.80
C SER A 144 5.12 8.14 8.32
N GLY A 145 4.88 6.93 8.83
CA GLY A 145 4.87 6.65 10.27
C GLY A 145 6.22 6.89 10.96
N ASP A 146 7.31 7.02 10.21
CA ASP A 146 8.66 7.37 10.71
C ASP A 146 8.96 8.87 10.58
N GLN A 147 8.01 9.67 10.06
CA GLN A 147 8.19 11.06 9.72
C GLN A 147 7.16 11.97 10.41
N PRO A 148 7.43 13.27 10.60
CA PRO A 148 6.45 14.21 11.12
C PRO A 148 5.41 14.68 10.08
N PHE A 149 5.47 14.18 8.85
CA PHE A 149 4.61 14.52 7.73
C PHE A 149 4.30 13.28 6.90
N GLU A 150 3.21 13.34 6.12
CA GLU A 150 2.74 12.25 5.26
C GLU A 150 2.32 12.78 3.88
N LYS A 151 2.14 11.91 2.89
CA LYS A 151 1.55 12.31 1.60
C LYS A 151 0.13 12.87 1.84
N PRO A 152 -0.25 14.02 1.24
CA PRO A 152 0.41 14.69 0.12
C PRO A 152 1.38 15.84 0.49
N ASP A 153 1.87 15.94 1.72
CA ASP A 153 2.84 17.01 2.07
C ASP A 153 4.09 16.93 1.18
N PRO A 154 4.47 18.02 0.46
CA PRO A 154 5.64 18.02 -0.41
C PRO A 154 6.96 17.66 0.28
N ALA A 155 7.04 17.80 1.60
CA ALA A 155 8.25 17.48 2.37
C ALA A 155 8.60 15.97 2.27
N ILE A 156 7.59 15.10 2.26
CA ILE A 156 7.85 13.65 2.21
C ILE A 156 8.37 13.20 0.85
N TYR A 157 7.94 13.86 -0.24
CA TYR A 157 8.45 13.59 -1.59
C TYR A 157 9.89 14.08 -1.74
N ARG A 158 10.21 15.26 -1.19
CA ARG A 158 11.59 15.77 -1.17
C ARG A 158 12.53 14.80 -0.45
N LEU A 159 12.09 14.25 0.69
CA LEU A 159 12.86 13.25 1.42
C LEU A 159 13.17 12.01 0.55
N SER A 160 12.20 11.54 -0.24
CA SER A 160 12.41 10.44 -1.19
C SER A 160 13.40 10.80 -2.30
N LEU A 161 13.29 12.00 -2.87
CA LEU A 161 14.22 12.49 -3.90
C LEU A 161 15.65 12.63 -3.39
N GLU A 162 15.81 13.21 -2.19
CA GLU A 162 17.11 13.36 -1.52
C GLU A 162 17.76 12.00 -1.25
N GLY A 163 16.99 11.02 -0.71
CA GLY A 163 17.50 9.69 -0.45
C GLY A 163 17.90 8.92 -1.70
N LEU A 164 17.23 9.17 -2.83
CA LEU A 164 17.58 8.61 -4.12
C LEU A 164 18.69 9.42 -4.83
N GLY A 165 18.98 10.65 -4.39
CA GLY A 165 19.95 11.53 -5.02
C GLY A 165 19.56 11.93 -6.45
N VAL A 166 18.29 12.28 -6.67
CA VAL A 166 17.73 12.73 -7.96
C VAL A 166 16.92 14.00 -7.78
N THR A 167 16.73 14.74 -8.88
CA THR A 167 15.84 15.90 -8.93
C THR A 167 14.41 15.48 -9.27
N ALA A 168 13.43 16.36 -9.05
CA ALA A 168 12.01 16.03 -9.29
C ALA A 168 11.74 15.70 -10.76
N ASP A 169 12.37 16.39 -11.69
CA ASP A 169 12.27 16.17 -13.14
C ASP A 169 12.92 14.86 -13.61
N GLU A 170 13.83 14.29 -12.82
CA GLU A 170 14.46 13.00 -13.05
C GLU A 170 13.68 11.81 -12.46
N ALA A 171 12.62 12.06 -11.67
CA ALA A 171 11.82 11.04 -11.03
C ALA A 171 10.46 10.85 -11.71
N LEU A 172 9.89 9.65 -11.56
CA LEU A 172 8.50 9.32 -11.88
C LEU A 172 7.87 8.73 -10.62
N PHE A 173 6.76 9.31 -10.17
CA PHE A 173 5.96 8.76 -9.07
C PHE A 173 4.86 7.85 -9.62
N VAL A 174 4.65 6.69 -9.02
CA VAL A 174 3.65 5.71 -9.45
C VAL A 174 2.74 5.40 -8.27
N GLY A 175 1.44 5.63 -8.44
CA GLY A 175 0.45 5.40 -7.39
C GLY A 175 -0.98 5.26 -7.91
N ASP A 176 -1.90 4.88 -7.04
CA ASP A 176 -3.31 4.65 -7.37
C ASP A 176 -4.27 5.71 -6.80
N THR A 177 -3.85 6.46 -5.79
CA THR A 177 -4.68 7.44 -5.09
C THR A 177 -4.42 8.86 -5.59
N VAL A 178 -5.47 9.51 -6.13
CA VAL A 178 -5.34 10.84 -6.75
C VAL A 178 -4.76 11.87 -5.77
N GLU A 179 -5.36 12.00 -4.58
CA GLU A 179 -4.99 13.06 -3.62
C GLU A 179 -3.55 12.90 -3.10
N THR A 180 -3.16 11.69 -2.74
CA THR A 180 -1.86 11.44 -2.12
C THR A 180 -0.75 11.16 -3.12
N ASP A 181 -1.04 10.56 -4.28
CA ASP A 181 0.02 10.11 -5.19
C ASP A 181 0.17 11.04 -6.40
N ILE A 182 -0.95 11.48 -6.97
CA ILE A 182 -0.93 12.29 -8.18
C ILE A 182 -0.81 13.78 -7.85
N ASP A 183 -1.72 14.29 -7.01
CA ASP A 183 -1.70 15.70 -6.61
C ASP A 183 -0.46 16.02 -5.76
N GLY A 184 -0.09 15.09 -4.86
CA GLY A 184 1.11 15.24 -4.04
C GLY A 184 2.40 15.24 -4.87
N ALA A 185 2.56 14.31 -5.83
CA ALA A 185 3.70 14.29 -6.75
C ALA A 185 3.76 15.58 -7.58
N LYS A 186 2.62 16.03 -8.11
CA LYS A 186 2.51 17.29 -8.87
C LYS A 186 2.95 18.50 -8.05
N GLN A 187 2.53 18.60 -6.79
CA GLN A 187 2.95 19.67 -5.88
C GLN A 187 4.46 19.64 -5.61
N ALA A 188 5.06 18.46 -5.62
CA ALA A 188 6.50 18.25 -5.50
C ALA A 188 7.26 18.44 -6.83
N GLY A 189 6.57 18.72 -7.94
CA GLY A 189 7.16 18.88 -9.28
C GLY A 189 7.60 17.57 -9.94
N ILE A 190 7.08 16.44 -9.47
CA ILE A 190 7.40 15.10 -9.97
C ILE A 190 6.34 14.68 -10.99
N ASP A 191 6.77 14.15 -12.15
CA ASP A 191 5.86 13.49 -13.08
C ASP A 191 5.23 12.25 -12.43
N SER A 192 3.95 11.99 -12.75
CA SER A 192 3.21 10.89 -12.15
C SER A 192 2.62 9.92 -13.16
N LEU A 193 2.54 8.65 -12.79
CA LEU A 193 1.78 7.62 -13.46
C LEU A 193 0.64 7.19 -12.52
N TRP A 194 -0.59 7.44 -12.96
CA TRP A 194 -1.77 7.05 -12.21
C TRP A 194 -2.21 5.64 -12.60
N LEU A 195 -2.23 4.73 -11.63
CA LEU A 195 -2.75 3.38 -11.82
C LEU A 195 -4.27 3.39 -11.66
N THR A 196 -4.97 3.26 -12.78
CA THR A 196 -6.42 3.34 -12.81
C THR A 196 -6.99 2.56 -13.99
N LYS A 197 -8.24 2.10 -13.86
CA LYS A 197 -9.03 1.56 -14.97
C LYS A 197 -9.80 2.63 -15.73
N GLN A 198 -9.70 3.88 -15.30
CA GLN A 198 -10.32 5.00 -16.04
C GLN A 198 -9.55 5.27 -17.33
N THR A 199 -10.28 5.60 -18.38
CA THR A 199 -9.71 5.94 -19.69
C THR A 199 -9.45 7.44 -19.83
N GLU A 200 -10.07 8.25 -18.96
CA GLU A 200 -9.91 9.70 -18.95
C GLU A 200 -8.99 10.13 -17.81
N ASN A 201 -8.04 11.00 -18.11
CA ASN A 201 -7.10 11.57 -17.15
C ASN A 201 -7.71 12.72 -16.37
N THR A 202 -8.65 12.44 -15.50
CA THR A 202 -9.34 13.43 -14.66
C THR A 202 -8.46 14.02 -13.56
N ALA A 203 -7.39 13.30 -13.18
CA ALA A 203 -6.45 13.71 -12.12
C ALA A 203 -5.30 14.59 -12.66
N GLY A 204 -5.12 14.69 -13.99
CA GLY A 204 -4.01 15.42 -14.58
C GLY A 204 -2.64 14.82 -14.31
N ALA A 205 -2.57 13.48 -14.19
CA ALA A 205 -1.33 12.73 -14.12
C ALA A 205 -0.55 12.86 -15.44
N THR A 206 0.77 12.66 -15.41
CA THR A 206 1.57 12.66 -16.65
C THR A 206 1.23 11.45 -17.53
N TYR A 207 1.01 10.30 -16.92
CA TYR A 207 0.67 9.03 -17.57
C TYR A 207 -0.48 8.32 -16.86
N LEU A 208 -1.20 7.46 -17.62
CA LEU A 208 -2.20 6.54 -17.09
C LEU A 208 -1.83 5.11 -17.45
N ALA A 209 -2.10 4.16 -16.53
CA ALA A 209 -2.00 2.74 -16.81
C ALA A 209 -2.95 1.93 -15.92
N GLU A 210 -3.32 0.72 -16.34
CA GLU A 210 -4.13 -0.18 -15.52
C GLU A 210 -3.32 -0.91 -14.43
N ASN A 211 -2.01 -1.09 -14.66
CA ASN A 211 -1.10 -1.78 -13.75
C ASN A 211 0.35 -1.34 -13.96
N VAL A 212 1.20 -1.66 -13.01
CA VAL A 212 2.61 -1.26 -13.01
C VAL A 212 3.42 -1.85 -14.17
N GLY A 213 2.97 -2.96 -14.77
CA GLY A 213 3.63 -3.59 -15.92
C GLY A 213 3.77 -2.68 -17.13
N ALA A 214 2.92 -1.65 -17.24
CA ALA A 214 3.02 -0.63 -18.30
C ALA A 214 4.36 0.11 -18.29
N LEU A 215 5.03 0.22 -17.14
CA LEU A 215 6.35 0.84 -17.01
C LEU A 215 7.42 0.16 -17.88
N MET A 216 7.31 -1.15 -18.11
CA MET A 216 8.27 -1.90 -18.95
C MET A 216 8.24 -1.48 -20.43
N ASN A 217 7.17 -0.80 -20.87
CA ASN A 217 7.04 -0.27 -22.22
C ASN A 217 7.22 1.26 -22.27
N LEU A 218 7.08 1.92 -21.10
CA LEU A 218 7.17 3.37 -20.99
C LEU A 218 8.62 3.82 -20.80
N LEU A 219 9.40 3.05 -20.07
CA LEU A 219 10.80 3.30 -19.67
C LEU A 219 11.74 2.25 -20.24
#